data_2e844733333fd6317a09c70062f63a10
#
_entry.id   2e844733333fd6317a09c70062f63a10
#
_cell.length_a   1.000
_cell.length_b   1.000
_cell.length_c   1.000
_cell.angle_alpha   90.00
_cell.angle_beta   90.00
_cell.angle_gamma   90.00
#
_symmetry.space_group_name_H-M   'P 1'
#
loop_
_entity.id
_entity.type
_entity.pdbx_description
1 polymer ?
#
loop_
_entity_poly.entity_id
_entity_poly.type
_entity_poly.pdbx_seq_one_letter_code
_entity_poly.pdbx_strand_id
1 'polypeptide(L)'
;MRVDAVTLNPALVSLFDNPNQIVTLDANFLIPPDRHLCSIKDIPFPQFKALWLNPIFDAFPNLAIHEAVHEELLSISIKDFIQSKLDALHPGIIIHKDSSLTRVERILRDSIEAKIYPHTRYEPQLDNRADRGEVKTLSFIAVKGLLYFAAHDHNAIQLIEMAESWSTGLDTIQVIKMYEIIFYLYERNPAIRKPLRMLYKYQYYL
;
A
#
# COMPACT_ATOMS: atom_id res chain seq x y z
N MET A 1 10.36 15.09 -10.91
CA MET A 1 9.21 14.85 -10.00
C MET A 1 8.55 16.19 -9.79
N ARG A 2 7.32 16.34 -10.24
CA ARG A 2 6.52 17.55 -9.97
C ARG A 2 5.35 17.12 -9.08
N VAL A 3 5.62 17.05 -7.80
CA VAL A 3 4.54 17.15 -6.82
C VAL A 3 4.25 18.64 -6.72
N ASP A 4 3.02 19.04 -6.97
CA ASP A 4 2.63 20.43 -6.81
C ASP A 4 2.64 20.73 -5.31
N ALA A 5 3.60 21.52 -4.87
CA ALA A 5 3.73 21.88 -3.46
C ALA A 5 2.59 22.81 -2.97
N VAL A 6 1.79 23.34 -3.89
CA VAL A 6 0.65 24.21 -3.54
C VAL A 6 -0.62 23.38 -3.32
N THR A 7 -0.74 22.22 -3.98
CA THR A 7 -1.90 21.32 -3.89
C THR A 7 -1.46 19.91 -3.48
N LEU A 8 -0.80 19.81 -2.31
CA LEU A 8 -0.45 18.49 -1.77
C LEU A 8 -1.71 17.70 -1.42
N ASN A 9 -1.64 16.39 -1.64
CA ASN A 9 -2.65 15.45 -1.17
C ASN A 9 -2.86 15.63 0.35
N PRO A 10 -4.09 15.87 0.83
CA PRO A 10 -4.37 16.06 2.26
C PRO A 10 -3.86 14.90 3.14
N ALA A 11 -3.92 13.66 2.63
CA ALA A 11 -3.34 12.50 3.31
C ALA A 11 -1.84 12.66 3.53
N LEU A 12 -1.13 13.15 2.52
CA LEU A 12 0.33 13.38 2.63
C LEU A 12 0.63 14.49 3.63
N VAL A 13 -0.13 15.58 3.61
CA VAL A 13 0.00 16.67 4.60
C VAL A 13 -0.20 16.13 6.01
N SER A 14 -1.24 15.34 6.23
CA SER A 14 -1.51 14.72 7.52
C SER A 14 -0.36 13.81 8.00
N LEU A 15 0.30 13.10 7.10
CA LEU A 15 1.49 12.29 7.43
C LEU A 15 2.74 13.13 7.72
N PHE A 16 2.88 14.32 7.10
CA PHE A 16 3.95 15.25 7.47
C PHE A 16 3.79 15.75 8.91
N ASP A 17 2.54 16.00 9.33
CA ASP A 17 2.21 16.48 10.67
C ASP A 17 2.29 15.35 11.71
N ASN A 18 1.82 14.14 11.36
CA ASN A 18 1.82 12.99 12.25
C ASN A 18 2.17 11.68 11.51
N PRO A 19 3.43 11.29 11.45
CA PRO A 19 3.86 10.05 10.79
C PRO A 19 3.48 8.77 11.56
N ASN A 20 2.95 8.89 12.79
CA ASN A 20 2.55 7.75 13.61
C ASN A 20 1.16 7.18 13.23
N GLN A 21 0.51 7.73 12.21
CA GLN A 21 -0.76 7.21 11.72
C GLN A 21 -0.55 5.85 11.04
N ILE A 22 -1.58 5.00 11.08
CA ILE A 22 -1.53 3.69 10.40
C ILE A 22 -1.66 3.94 8.90
N VAL A 23 -0.67 3.45 8.13
CA VAL A 23 -0.70 3.44 6.67
C VAL A 23 -0.74 1.98 6.20
N THR A 24 -1.84 1.59 5.59
CA THR A 24 -2.00 0.24 5.03
C THR A 24 -1.41 0.20 3.63
N LEU A 25 -0.50 -0.74 3.39
CA LEU A 25 0.21 -0.88 2.12
C LEU A 25 -0.44 -1.92 1.22
N ASP A 26 -0.49 -1.61 -0.05
CA ASP A 26 -0.70 -2.58 -1.13
C ASP A 26 0.57 -3.43 -1.37
N ALA A 27 0.40 -4.63 -1.96
CA ALA A 27 1.48 -5.55 -2.31
C ALA A 27 2.59 -4.87 -3.14
N ASN A 28 2.22 -4.00 -4.05
CA ASN A 28 3.14 -3.27 -4.94
C ASN A 28 4.14 -2.36 -4.21
N PHE A 29 3.89 -2.03 -2.94
CA PHE A 29 4.84 -1.31 -2.09
C PHE A 29 5.95 -2.19 -1.54
N LEU A 30 5.71 -3.51 -1.49
CA LEU A 30 6.63 -4.49 -0.91
C LEU A 30 7.41 -5.29 -1.95
N ILE A 31 6.92 -5.28 -3.19
CA ILE A 31 7.47 -6.07 -4.30
C ILE A 31 8.29 -5.14 -5.21
N PRO A 32 9.54 -5.51 -5.61
CA PRO A 32 10.27 -4.77 -6.62
C PRO A 32 9.44 -4.64 -7.90
N PRO A 33 9.44 -3.45 -8.53
CA PRO A 33 8.70 -3.27 -9.78
C PRO A 33 9.20 -4.23 -10.87
N ASP A 34 8.27 -4.94 -11.50
CA ASP A 34 8.56 -5.77 -12.68
C ASP A 34 8.59 -4.90 -13.94
N ARG A 35 9.75 -4.82 -14.59
CA ARG A 35 9.98 -4.05 -15.81
C ARG A 35 10.46 -4.90 -16.99
N HIS A 36 10.29 -6.21 -16.92
CA HIS A 36 10.70 -7.15 -17.98
C HIS A 36 10.11 -6.80 -19.34
N LEU A 37 8.85 -6.37 -19.39
CA LEU A 37 8.18 -5.97 -20.62
C LEU A 37 8.84 -4.76 -21.31
N CYS A 38 9.57 -3.95 -20.55
CA CYS A 38 10.31 -2.79 -21.06
C CYS A 38 11.78 -3.15 -21.38
N SER A 39 12.18 -4.41 -21.27
CA SER A 39 13.59 -4.87 -21.42
C SER A 39 14.55 -4.20 -20.44
N ILE A 40 14.05 -3.77 -19.28
CA ILE A 40 14.82 -3.12 -18.24
C ILE A 40 15.21 -4.17 -17.20
N LYS A 41 16.47 -4.14 -16.76
CA LYS A 41 16.98 -5.07 -15.73
C LYS A 41 16.30 -4.80 -14.41
N ASP A 42 15.80 -5.84 -13.77
CA ASP A 42 15.16 -5.77 -12.47
C ASP A 42 16.09 -5.18 -11.38
N ILE A 43 15.50 -4.53 -10.41
CA ILE A 43 16.19 -4.12 -9.20
C ILE A 43 16.32 -5.36 -8.30
N PRO A 44 17.54 -5.82 -7.97
CA PRO A 44 17.72 -6.92 -7.03
C PRO A 44 17.12 -6.57 -5.67
N PHE A 45 16.54 -7.56 -4.98
CA PHE A 45 15.89 -7.35 -3.69
C PHE A 45 16.78 -6.61 -2.66
N PRO A 46 18.07 -6.91 -2.47
CA PRO A 46 18.91 -6.17 -1.53
C PRO A 46 19.00 -4.68 -1.85
N GLN A 47 19.03 -4.33 -3.14
CA GLN A 47 19.05 -2.94 -3.58
C GLN A 47 17.68 -2.29 -3.36
N PHE A 48 16.58 -2.95 -3.71
CA PHE A 48 15.22 -2.47 -3.46
C PHE A 48 14.97 -2.27 -1.96
N LYS A 49 15.40 -3.22 -1.12
CA LYS A 49 15.34 -3.09 0.33
C LYS A 49 16.05 -1.84 0.83
N ALA A 50 17.28 -1.60 0.37
CA ALA A 50 18.06 -0.44 0.80
C ALA A 50 17.50 0.90 0.28
N LEU A 51 16.99 0.92 -0.96
CA LEU A 51 16.49 2.14 -1.60
C LEU A 51 15.07 2.52 -1.19
N TRP A 52 14.25 1.51 -0.82
CA TRP A 52 12.82 1.70 -0.64
C TRP A 52 12.30 1.16 0.69
N LEU A 53 12.43 -0.15 0.94
CA LEU A 53 11.80 -0.74 2.11
C LEU A 53 12.35 -0.16 3.43
N ASN A 54 13.67 -0.12 3.62
CA ASN A 54 14.22 0.46 4.83
C ASN A 54 13.79 1.91 5.03
N PRO A 55 13.92 2.83 4.04
CA PRO A 55 13.43 4.20 4.19
C PRO A 55 11.95 4.34 4.58
N ILE A 56 11.06 3.50 4.01
CA ILE A 56 9.64 3.55 4.38
C ILE A 56 9.44 3.11 5.83
N PHE A 57 10.02 1.97 6.22
CA PHE A 57 9.89 1.42 7.56
C PHE A 57 10.53 2.30 8.64
N ASP A 58 11.57 3.07 8.28
CA ASP A 58 12.18 4.04 9.17
C ASP A 58 11.33 5.33 9.31
N ALA A 59 10.58 5.68 8.26
CA ALA A 59 9.77 6.90 8.23
C ALA A 59 8.38 6.73 8.84
N PHE A 60 7.79 5.52 8.75
CA PHE A 60 6.43 5.23 9.19
C PHE A 60 6.43 4.05 10.17
N PRO A 61 6.31 4.32 11.48
CA PRO A 61 6.41 3.27 12.50
C PRO A 61 5.18 2.34 12.56
N ASN A 62 4.05 2.75 11.96
CA ASN A 62 2.78 2.02 12.00
C ASN A 62 2.32 1.63 10.58
N LEU A 63 3.20 0.99 9.83
CA LEU A 63 2.80 0.37 8.57
C LEU A 63 1.93 -0.86 8.81
N ALA A 64 1.00 -1.12 7.89
CA ALA A 64 0.15 -2.29 7.97
C ALA A 64 -0.02 -2.94 6.59
N ILE A 65 -0.33 -4.23 6.58
CA ILE A 65 -0.79 -4.97 5.41
C ILE A 65 -1.95 -5.87 5.82
N HIS A 66 -2.83 -6.20 4.89
CA HIS A 66 -3.84 -7.22 5.12
C HIS A 66 -3.26 -8.63 4.95
N GLU A 67 -3.82 -9.61 5.64
CA GLU A 67 -3.37 -11.02 5.53
C GLU A 67 -3.44 -11.54 4.09
N ALA A 68 -4.44 -11.12 3.29
CA ALA A 68 -4.53 -11.48 1.88
C ALA A 68 -3.33 -10.96 1.07
N VAL A 69 -2.89 -9.73 1.32
CA VAL A 69 -1.66 -9.17 0.72
C VAL A 69 -0.43 -9.95 1.16
N HIS A 70 -0.34 -10.30 2.46
CA HIS A 70 0.77 -11.10 2.97
C HIS A 70 0.85 -12.50 2.31
N GLU A 71 -0.29 -13.13 2.05
CA GLU A 71 -0.38 -14.42 1.34
C GLU A 71 0.08 -14.33 -0.13
N GLU A 72 -0.15 -13.19 -0.78
CA GLU A 72 0.25 -12.94 -2.17
C GLU A 72 1.75 -12.75 -2.35
N LEU A 73 2.50 -12.43 -1.30
CA LEU A 73 3.94 -12.27 -1.36
C LEU A 73 4.59 -13.63 -1.67
N LEU A 74 5.06 -13.83 -2.90
CA LEU A 74 5.66 -15.10 -3.33
C LEU A 74 7.15 -15.20 -2.99
N SER A 75 7.86 -14.07 -2.97
CA SER A 75 9.31 -14.05 -2.75
C SER A 75 9.66 -14.36 -1.30
N ILE A 76 10.49 -15.37 -1.10
CA ILE A 76 11.03 -15.76 0.22
C ILE A 76 11.73 -14.56 0.87
N SER A 77 12.56 -13.84 0.12
CA SER A 77 13.31 -12.69 0.68
C SER A 77 12.39 -11.57 1.19
N ILE A 78 11.22 -11.37 0.56
CA ILE A 78 10.24 -10.39 1.01
C ILE A 78 9.54 -10.91 2.27
N LYS A 79 9.14 -12.18 2.29
CA LYS A 79 8.52 -12.81 3.46
C LYS A 79 9.43 -12.76 4.67
N ASP A 80 10.70 -13.11 4.51
CA ASP A 80 11.71 -13.05 5.57
C ASP A 80 11.90 -11.63 6.09
N PHE A 81 11.90 -10.65 5.19
CA PHE A 81 11.97 -9.23 5.59
C PHE A 81 10.74 -8.81 6.41
N ILE A 82 9.54 -9.13 5.95
CA ILE A 82 8.30 -8.82 6.69
C ILE A 82 8.29 -9.54 8.03
N GLN A 83 8.65 -10.82 8.07
CA GLN A 83 8.73 -11.59 9.31
C GLN A 83 9.72 -10.94 10.29
N SER A 84 10.89 -10.50 9.81
CA SER A 84 11.86 -9.79 10.65
C SER A 84 11.31 -8.49 11.27
N LYS A 85 10.38 -7.83 10.58
CA LYS A 85 9.71 -6.61 11.08
C LYS A 85 8.59 -6.93 12.07
N LEU A 86 7.92 -8.09 11.91
CA LEU A 86 6.91 -8.58 12.86
C LEU A 86 7.54 -9.04 14.17
N ASP A 87 8.70 -9.71 14.10
CA ASP A 87 9.40 -10.30 15.25
C ASP A 87 10.25 -9.27 16.03
N ALA A 88 10.34 -8.03 15.55
CA ALA A 88 11.06 -6.98 16.24
C ALA A 88 10.42 -6.66 17.60
N LEU A 89 11.21 -6.21 18.56
CA LEU A 89 10.73 -5.79 19.90
C LEU A 89 9.61 -4.73 19.82
N HIS A 90 9.72 -3.87 18.83
CA HIS A 90 8.65 -2.95 18.41
C HIS A 90 8.31 -3.30 16.95
N PRO A 91 7.22 -4.02 16.72
CA PRO A 91 6.83 -4.42 15.36
C PRO A 91 6.73 -3.21 14.44
N GLY A 92 7.50 -3.23 13.35
CA GLY A 92 7.47 -2.17 12.34
C GLY A 92 6.35 -2.32 11.32
N ILE A 93 5.55 -3.39 11.44
CA ILE A 93 4.40 -3.67 10.56
C ILE A 93 3.31 -4.43 11.33
N ILE A 94 2.08 -4.15 10.97
CA ILE A 94 0.87 -4.78 11.52
C ILE A 94 0.22 -5.63 10.42
N ILE A 95 -0.19 -6.85 10.76
CA ILE A 95 -1.04 -7.64 9.85
C ILE A 95 -2.49 -7.50 10.26
N HIS A 96 -3.29 -6.89 9.39
CA HIS A 96 -4.74 -6.87 9.50
C HIS A 96 -5.30 -8.26 9.21
N LYS A 97 -6.08 -8.79 10.14
CA LYS A 97 -6.66 -10.14 10.03
C LYS A 97 -8.18 -10.09 10.09
N ASP A 98 -8.84 -10.72 9.15
CA ASP A 98 -10.31 -10.84 9.14
C ASP A 98 -10.84 -11.51 10.41
N SER A 99 -10.04 -12.39 11.03
CA SER A 99 -10.38 -13.01 12.32
C SER A 99 -10.51 -12.02 13.47
N SER A 100 -9.92 -10.82 13.36
CA SER A 100 -10.04 -9.74 14.36
C SER A 100 -11.33 -8.94 14.26
N LEU A 101 -12.12 -9.14 13.22
CA LEU A 101 -13.41 -8.47 13.03
C LEU A 101 -14.48 -9.08 13.93
N THR A 102 -15.27 -8.23 14.57
CA THR A 102 -16.50 -8.63 15.22
C THR A 102 -17.53 -9.17 14.21
N ARG A 103 -18.59 -9.80 14.68
CA ARG A 103 -19.66 -10.29 13.79
C ARG A 103 -20.29 -9.17 12.95
N VAL A 104 -20.51 -8.00 13.55
CA VAL A 104 -21.09 -6.84 12.83
C VAL A 104 -20.11 -6.30 11.79
N GLU A 105 -18.86 -6.14 12.17
CA GLU A 105 -17.81 -5.69 11.25
C GLU A 105 -17.64 -6.63 10.05
N ARG A 106 -17.73 -7.94 10.26
CA ARG A 106 -17.68 -8.92 9.16
C ARG A 106 -18.84 -8.74 8.18
N ILE A 107 -20.06 -8.57 8.67
CA ILE A 107 -21.23 -8.31 7.81
C ILE A 107 -21.04 -7.02 7.00
N LEU A 108 -20.54 -5.98 7.63
CA LEU A 108 -20.24 -4.70 6.93
C LEU A 108 -19.13 -4.89 5.90
N ARG A 109 -18.03 -5.58 6.26
CA ARG A 109 -16.94 -5.88 5.35
C ARG A 109 -17.43 -6.67 4.13
N ASP A 110 -18.24 -7.71 4.32
CA ASP A 110 -18.82 -8.52 3.24
C ASP A 110 -19.73 -7.67 2.33
N SER A 111 -20.49 -6.73 2.93
CA SER A 111 -21.32 -5.79 2.16
C SER A 111 -20.48 -4.83 1.32
N ILE A 112 -19.37 -4.32 1.83
CA ILE A 112 -18.44 -3.45 1.08
C ILE A 112 -17.74 -4.26 -0.01
N GLU A 113 -17.23 -5.45 0.31
CA GLU A 113 -16.60 -6.36 -0.65
C GLU A 113 -17.55 -6.65 -1.83
N ALA A 114 -18.84 -6.93 -1.53
CA ALA A 114 -19.84 -7.17 -2.57
C ALA A 114 -20.07 -5.97 -3.51
N LYS A 115 -19.79 -4.75 -3.06
CA LYS A 115 -19.87 -3.55 -3.88
C LYS A 115 -18.59 -3.26 -4.66
N ILE A 116 -17.43 -3.69 -4.15
CA ILE A 116 -16.12 -3.44 -4.75
C ILE A 116 -15.80 -4.44 -5.86
N TYR A 117 -16.00 -5.76 -5.61
CA TYR A 117 -15.51 -6.80 -6.51
C TYR A 117 -16.04 -6.67 -7.95
N PRO A 118 -17.25 -6.16 -8.24
CA PRO A 118 -17.71 -6.01 -9.63
C PRO A 118 -16.86 -5.04 -10.47
N HIS A 119 -16.04 -4.20 -9.81
CA HIS A 119 -15.13 -3.26 -10.44
C HIS A 119 -13.69 -3.79 -10.56
N THR A 120 -13.48 -5.09 -10.26
CA THR A 120 -12.18 -5.74 -10.22
C THR A 120 -12.20 -7.07 -10.98
N ARG A 121 -11.08 -7.76 -11.03
CA ARG A 121 -10.97 -9.12 -11.57
C ARG A 121 -11.10 -10.19 -10.48
N TYR A 122 -11.37 -9.80 -9.25
CA TYR A 122 -11.60 -10.72 -8.15
C TYR A 122 -13.00 -11.33 -8.25
N GLU A 123 -13.07 -12.65 -8.14
CA GLU A 123 -14.31 -13.42 -8.10
C GLU A 123 -14.43 -14.13 -6.76
N PRO A 124 -15.28 -13.63 -5.83
CA PRO A 124 -15.39 -14.18 -4.47
C PRO A 124 -15.73 -15.68 -4.41
N GLN A 125 -16.50 -16.18 -5.38
CA GLN A 125 -16.90 -17.60 -5.45
C GLN A 125 -15.71 -18.53 -5.78
N LEU A 126 -14.71 -18.01 -6.49
CA LEU A 126 -13.50 -18.73 -6.90
C LEU A 126 -12.32 -18.44 -5.97
N ASP A 127 -12.43 -17.39 -5.16
CA ASP A 127 -11.34 -16.83 -4.34
C ASP A 127 -10.01 -16.73 -5.12
N ASN A 128 -10.13 -16.28 -6.40
CA ASN A 128 -8.98 -16.15 -7.28
C ASN A 128 -8.05 -15.03 -6.78
N ARG A 129 -6.76 -15.09 -7.18
CA ARG A 129 -5.74 -14.15 -6.68
C ARG A 129 -5.78 -12.76 -7.32
N ALA A 130 -6.44 -12.61 -8.49
CA ALA A 130 -6.46 -11.32 -9.17
C ALA A 130 -7.24 -10.28 -8.35
N ASP A 131 -6.59 -9.19 -8.01
CA ASP A 131 -7.12 -8.04 -7.23
C ASP A 131 -7.70 -8.44 -5.84
N ARG A 132 -7.45 -9.68 -5.38
CA ARG A 132 -7.94 -10.19 -4.08
C ARG A 132 -7.39 -9.36 -2.91
N GLY A 133 -6.10 -9.08 -2.94
CA GLY A 133 -5.44 -8.29 -1.91
C GLY A 133 -6.06 -6.90 -1.76
N GLU A 134 -6.29 -6.20 -2.86
CA GLU A 134 -6.92 -4.88 -2.88
C GLU A 134 -8.34 -4.93 -2.31
N VAL A 135 -9.19 -5.85 -2.80
CA VAL A 135 -10.59 -5.96 -2.38
C VAL A 135 -10.71 -6.27 -0.89
N LYS A 136 -9.95 -7.26 -0.40
CA LYS A 136 -9.94 -7.64 1.01
C LYS A 136 -9.39 -6.52 1.90
N THR A 137 -8.30 -5.89 1.49
CA THR A 137 -7.69 -4.78 2.24
C THR A 137 -8.64 -3.60 2.35
N LEU A 138 -9.18 -3.11 1.22
CA LEU A 138 -10.02 -1.93 1.19
C LEU A 138 -11.30 -2.13 1.99
N SER A 139 -11.96 -3.30 1.88
CA SER A 139 -13.14 -3.60 2.67
C SER A 139 -12.85 -3.70 4.17
N PHE A 140 -11.68 -4.25 4.56
CA PHE A 140 -11.26 -4.31 5.96
C PHE A 140 -11.00 -2.92 6.54
N ILE A 141 -10.17 -2.09 5.87
CA ILE A 141 -9.80 -0.77 6.39
C ILE A 141 -10.99 0.18 6.44
N ALA A 142 -11.94 0.08 5.50
CA ALA A 142 -13.19 0.85 5.52
C ALA A 142 -14.00 0.55 6.80
N VAL A 143 -14.18 -0.73 7.14
CA VAL A 143 -14.92 -1.14 8.34
C VAL A 143 -14.21 -0.75 9.62
N LYS A 144 -12.88 -0.79 9.64
CA LYS A 144 -12.06 -0.38 10.80
C LYS A 144 -11.90 1.13 10.93
N GLY A 145 -12.40 1.92 9.98
CA GLY A 145 -12.23 3.37 9.98
C GLY A 145 -10.78 3.80 9.83
N LEU A 146 -9.94 2.98 9.18
CA LEU A 146 -8.55 3.32 8.87
C LEU A 146 -8.53 4.21 7.63
N LEU A 147 -7.77 5.31 7.69
CA LEU A 147 -7.89 6.38 6.71
C LEU A 147 -6.96 6.23 5.51
N TYR A 148 -5.79 5.60 5.67
CA TYR A 148 -4.74 5.70 4.65
C TYR A 148 -4.44 4.36 4.01
N PHE A 149 -4.53 4.35 2.68
CA PHE A 149 -4.12 3.24 1.83
C PHE A 149 -3.05 3.70 0.86
N ALA A 150 -1.89 3.07 0.90
CA ALA A 150 -0.77 3.38 0.00
C ALA A 150 -0.76 2.38 -1.15
N ALA A 151 -0.98 2.88 -2.38
CA ALA A 151 -1.04 2.08 -3.59
C ALA A 151 -0.23 2.68 -4.74
N HIS A 152 0.21 1.82 -5.65
CA HIS A 152 0.81 2.21 -6.91
C HIS A 152 -0.07 1.79 -8.10
N ASP A 153 -0.82 0.72 -7.95
CA ASP A 153 -1.71 0.20 -8.98
C ASP A 153 -2.87 1.15 -9.28
N HIS A 154 -3.15 1.35 -10.58
CA HIS A 154 -4.23 2.22 -11.02
C HIS A 154 -5.59 1.72 -10.59
N ASN A 155 -5.82 0.40 -10.62
CA ASN A 155 -7.12 -0.18 -10.27
C ASN A 155 -7.44 0.06 -8.78
N ALA A 156 -6.48 -0.22 -7.90
CA ALA A 156 -6.64 0.03 -6.46
C ALA A 156 -6.91 1.52 -6.15
N ILE A 157 -6.19 2.43 -6.85
CA ILE A 157 -6.40 3.88 -6.72
C ILE A 157 -7.80 4.25 -7.19
N GLN A 158 -8.24 3.73 -8.34
CA GLN A 158 -9.53 4.02 -8.94
C GLN A 158 -10.71 3.58 -8.04
N LEU A 159 -10.59 2.45 -7.35
CA LEU A 159 -11.62 1.98 -6.40
C LEU A 159 -11.92 3.03 -5.32
N ILE A 160 -10.91 3.75 -4.85
CA ILE A 160 -11.05 4.80 -3.84
C ILE A 160 -11.52 6.12 -4.49
N GLU A 161 -10.89 6.54 -5.59
CA GLU A 161 -11.22 7.80 -6.25
C GLU A 161 -12.65 7.82 -6.82
N MET A 162 -13.20 6.66 -7.18
CA MET A 162 -14.57 6.51 -7.69
C MET A 162 -15.57 6.02 -6.64
N ALA A 163 -15.19 5.96 -5.37
CA ALA A 163 -15.98 5.38 -4.30
C ALA A 163 -17.38 5.98 -4.18
N GLU A 164 -17.51 7.31 -4.23
CA GLU A 164 -18.78 8.00 -4.19
C GLU A 164 -19.65 7.65 -5.41
N SER A 165 -19.09 7.74 -6.62
CA SER A 165 -19.79 7.44 -7.87
C SER A 165 -20.30 6.01 -7.94
N TRP A 166 -19.54 5.07 -7.39
CA TRP A 166 -19.88 3.64 -7.38
C TRP A 166 -20.61 3.20 -6.10
N SER A 167 -20.79 4.12 -5.14
CA SER A 167 -21.45 3.87 -3.85
C SER A 167 -20.85 2.66 -3.11
N THR A 168 -19.51 2.52 -3.16
CA THR A 168 -18.80 1.36 -2.61
C THR A 168 -18.67 1.41 -1.09
N GLY A 169 -18.69 2.60 -0.48
CA GLY A 169 -18.45 2.81 0.95
C GLY A 169 -16.98 2.96 1.31
N LEU A 170 -16.12 3.31 0.33
CA LEU A 170 -14.71 3.61 0.54
C LEU A 170 -14.44 5.12 0.67
N ASP A 171 -15.48 5.95 0.76
CA ASP A 171 -15.41 7.41 0.68
C ASP A 171 -14.52 8.06 1.75
N THR A 172 -14.32 7.38 2.87
CA THR A 172 -13.48 7.88 3.97
C THR A 172 -12.00 7.53 3.80
N ILE A 173 -11.68 6.62 2.87
CA ILE A 173 -10.30 6.20 2.64
C ILE A 173 -9.60 7.21 1.74
N GLN A 174 -8.38 7.57 2.12
CA GLN A 174 -7.53 8.44 1.34
C GLN A 174 -6.36 7.64 0.76
N VAL A 175 -6.22 7.69 -0.56
CA VAL A 175 -5.11 7.00 -1.23
C VAL A 175 -3.85 7.86 -1.18
N ILE A 176 -2.71 7.21 -0.91
CA ILE A 176 -1.37 7.80 -0.99
C ILE A 176 -0.61 7.06 -2.08
N LYS A 177 -0.26 7.79 -3.12
CA LYS A 177 0.43 7.21 -4.29
C LYS A 177 1.93 7.04 -4.01
N MET A 178 2.55 6.05 -4.65
CA MET A 178 3.97 5.77 -4.43
C MET A 178 4.86 7.01 -4.64
N TYR A 179 4.58 7.84 -5.66
CA TYR A 179 5.37 9.03 -5.90
C TYR A 179 5.24 10.09 -4.78
N GLU A 180 4.12 10.09 -4.04
CA GLU A 180 3.90 10.99 -2.90
C GLU A 180 4.73 10.54 -1.69
N ILE A 181 4.82 9.21 -1.45
CA ILE A 181 5.73 8.67 -0.44
C ILE A 181 7.19 8.96 -0.82
N ILE A 182 7.57 8.81 -2.10
CA ILE A 182 8.92 9.17 -2.57
C ILE A 182 9.20 10.66 -2.30
N PHE A 183 8.22 11.54 -2.53
CA PHE A 183 8.33 12.96 -2.23
C PHE A 183 8.48 13.21 -0.72
N TYR A 184 7.65 12.57 0.10
CA TYR A 184 7.74 12.64 1.55
C TYR A 184 9.14 12.28 2.07
N LEU A 185 9.66 11.13 1.65
CA LEU A 185 11.01 10.67 2.02
C LEU A 185 12.12 11.61 1.52
N TYR A 186 11.94 12.13 0.30
CA TYR A 186 12.87 13.07 -0.31
C TYR A 186 13.00 14.38 0.49
N GLU A 187 11.89 14.90 0.99
CA GLU A 187 11.88 16.12 1.80
C GLU A 187 12.43 15.88 3.21
N ARG A 188 12.10 14.74 3.82
CA ARG A 188 12.51 14.40 5.18
C ARG A 188 13.96 13.96 5.34
N ASN A 189 14.54 13.34 4.31
CA ASN A 189 15.90 12.77 4.39
C ASN A 189 16.78 13.15 3.20
N PRO A 190 17.56 14.27 3.29
CA PRO A 190 18.45 14.69 2.22
C PRO A 190 19.47 13.64 1.79
N ALA A 191 19.90 12.73 2.70
CA ALA A 191 20.92 11.73 2.41
C ALA A 191 20.47 10.68 1.38
N ILE A 192 19.17 10.40 1.32
CA ILE A 192 18.60 9.40 0.40
C ILE A 192 18.01 9.99 -0.88
N ARG A 193 18.13 11.30 -1.10
CA ARG A 193 17.54 11.98 -2.28
C ARG A 193 17.98 11.39 -3.60
N LYS A 194 19.29 11.11 -3.76
CA LYS A 194 19.82 10.54 -5.00
C LYS A 194 19.28 9.12 -5.27
N PRO A 195 19.33 8.18 -4.32
CA PRO A 195 18.68 6.88 -4.44
C PRO A 195 17.18 6.95 -4.78
N LEU A 196 16.42 7.80 -4.10
CA LEU A 196 14.99 7.95 -4.36
C LEU A 196 14.69 8.49 -5.76
N ARG A 197 15.51 9.40 -6.27
CA ARG A 197 15.38 9.88 -7.67
C ARG A 197 15.65 8.76 -8.67
N MET A 198 16.58 7.84 -8.37
CA MET A 198 16.85 6.68 -9.22
C MET A 198 15.65 5.73 -9.21
N LEU A 199 15.11 5.42 -8.03
CA LEU A 199 13.91 4.58 -7.90
C LEU A 199 12.70 5.20 -8.64
N TYR A 200 12.47 6.51 -8.46
CA TYR A 200 11.41 7.23 -9.15
C TYR A 200 11.53 7.15 -10.68
N LYS A 201 12.75 7.35 -11.21
CA LYS A 201 13.00 7.21 -12.64
C LYS A 201 12.75 5.79 -13.12
N TYR A 202 13.24 4.80 -12.38
CA TYR A 202 13.03 3.40 -12.69
C TYR A 202 11.53 3.06 -12.74
N GLN A 203 10.76 3.57 -11.78
CA GLN A 203 9.32 3.29 -11.68
C GLN A 203 8.48 3.98 -12.75
N TYR A 204 8.83 5.22 -13.14
CA TYR A 204 7.95 6.07 -13.94
C TYR A 204 8.49 6.49 -15.30
N TYR A 205 9.79 6.34 -15.58
CA TYR A 205 10.40 6.89 -16.79
C TYR A 205 11.27 5.91 -17.61
N LEU A 206 11.62 4.76 -17.07
CA LEU A 206 12.49 3.79 -17.77
C LEU A 206 11.72 2.62 -18.36
#